data_2ff43aae52375e8be4ac8ed0825615ea
#
_entry.id   2ff43aae52375e8be4ac8ed0825615ea
#
_cell.length_a   1.000
_cell.length_b   1.000
_cell.length_c   1.000
_cell.angle_alpha   90.00
_cell.angle_beta   90.00
_cell.angle_gamma   90.00
#
_symmetry.space_group_name_H-M   'P 1'
#
loop_
_entity.id
_entity.type
_entity.pdbx_description
1 polymer ?
#
loop_
_entity_poly.entity_id
_entity_poly.type
_entity_poly.pdbx_seq_one_letter_code
_entity_poly.pdbx_strand_id
1 'polypeptide(L)'
;KKYQVIPEDNMAPVKSKLDFVNALEEFLDIWKQHTLILDTIKDSELGILLSEANMKETRDRNPQLSLLQLEKLLNTRIASRIKFLCTEKEENEKKRKLQEYRNYFHSAKNKWTEPQIYREFLLWLMKNNRLNNNDWEETLCHVKKGRFDLYDTAALCLIWKRILKKKDADEFSQIIIDEAQDFGVMIYYVMKQVLDTCYFTIMGDVSQNIRYETGMNDWEDLKKVLFQKE
;
A
#
# COMPACT_ATOMS: atom_id res chain seq x y z
N LYS A 1 3.62 20.13 -0.27
CA LYS A 1 4.94 20.20 -0.93
C LYS A 1 4.84 19.47 -2.26
N LYS A 2 5.32 20.11 -3.33
CA LYS A 2 5.36 19.48 -4.65
C LYS A 2 6.60 18.59 -4.67
N TYR A 3 6.46 17.31 -5.00
CA TYR A 3 7.58 16.38 -5.18
C TYR A 3 8.35 16.78 -6.43
N GLN A 4 9.68 16.61 -6.39
CA GLN A 4 10.53 16.84 -7.55
C GLN A 4 10.91 15.50 -8.16
N VAL A 5 10.59 15.30 -9.43
CA VAL A 5 11.05 14.14 -10.21
C VAL A 5 12.50 14.40 -10.64
N ILE A 6 13.35 13.41 -10.43
CA ILE A 6 14.77 13.43 -10.81
C ILE A 6 15.09 12.27 -11.77
N PRO A 7 16.22 12.31 -12.49
CA PRO A 7 16.73 11.15 -13.22
C PRO A 7 16.93 9.95 -12.29
N GLU A 8 16.97 8.75 -12.88
CA GLU A 8 17.26 7.51 -12.16
C GLU A 8 18.59 7.60 -11.41
N ASP A 9 18.60 7.16 -10.15
CA ASP A 9 19.80 7.06 -9.33
C ASP A 9 20.51 5.71 -9.52
N ASN A 10 21.64 5.51 -8.84
CA ASN A 10 22.44 4.28 -8.92
C ASN A 10 21.70 3.01 -8.49
N MET A 11 20.58 3.16 -7.77
CA MET A 11 19.75 2.06 -7.30
C MET A 11 18.62 1.70 -8.26
N ALA A 12 18.41 2.45 -9.34
CA ALA A 12 17.37 2.17 -10.34
C ALA A 12 17.41 0.73 -10.89
N PRO A 13 18.58 0.11 -11.17
CA PRO A 13 18.63 -1.29 -11.59
C PRO A 13 18.08 -2.28 -10.57
N VAL A 14 18.19 -2.00 -9.29
CA VAL A 14 17.61 -2.81 -8.22
C VAL A 14 16.13 -2.51 -8.05
N LYS A 15 15.77 -1.22 -8.02
CA LYS A 15 14.38 -0.75 -7.85
C LYS A 15 13.47 -1.21 -9.00
N SER A 16 13.99 -1.38 -10.21
CA SER A 16 13.23 -1.81 -11.39
C SER A 16 12.72 -3.25 -11.35
N LYS A 17 13.23 -4.09 -10.42
CA LYS A 17 12.99 -5.54 -10.36
C LYS A 17 11.85 -5.90 -9.42
N LEU A 18 11.29 -7.11 -9.61
CA LEU A 18 10.25 -7.67 -8.72
C LEU A 18 10.73 -7.87 -7.28
N ASP A 19 12.01 -8.19 -7.07
CA ASP A 19 12.55 -8.40 -5.73
C ASP A 19 12.42 -7.15 -4.85
N PHE A 20 12.57 -5.96 -5.44
CA PHE A 20 12.35 -4.72 -4.74
C PHE A 20 10.87 -4.55 -4.35
N VAL A 21 9.97 -4.86 -5.27
CA VAL A 21 8.52 -4.81 -5.00
C VAL A 21 8.13 -5.79 -3.93
N ASN A 22 8.62 -7.03 -4.00
CA ASN A 22 8.36 -8.07 -3.01
C ASN A 22 8.84 -7.65 -1.60
N ALA A 23 10.03 -7.04 -1.53
CA ALA A 23 10.53 -6.50 -0.27
C ALA A 23 9.68 -5.34 0.25
N LEU A 24 9.16 -4.48 -0.64
CA LEU A 24 8.27 -3.39 -0.26
C LEU A 24 6.92 -3.93 0.25
N GLU A 25 6.31 -4.91 -0.43
CA GLU A 25 5.05 -5.53 0.04
C GLU A 25 5.23 -6.21 1.39
N GLU A 26 6.32 -6.98 1.59
CA GLU A 26 6.65 -7.58 2.89
C GLU A 26 6.75 -6.51 4.00
N PHE A 27 7.48 -5.42 3.73
CA PHE A 27 7.58 -4.31 4.67
C PHE A 27 6.21 -3.69 4.97
N LEU A 28 5.37 -3.47 3.96
CA LEU A 28 4.05 -2.86 4.14
C LEU A 28 3.10 -3.75 4.95
N ASP A 29 3.22 -5.08 4.83
CA ASP A 29 2.45 -6.01 5.65
C ASP A 29 2.91 -5.98 7.12
N ILE A 30 4.22 -5.94 7.36
CA ILE A 30 4.78 -5.73 8.71
C ILE A 30 4.30 -4.39 9.28
N TRP A 31 4.35 -3.33 8.46
CA TRP A 31 3.89 -1.99 8.84
C TRP A 31 2.42 -1.98 9.26
N LYS A 32 1.55 -2.63 8.47
CA LYS A 32 0.11 -2.76 8.81
C LYS A 32 -0.09 -3.47 10.14
N GLN A 33 0.61 -4.60 10.36
CA GLN A 33 0.50 -5.38 11.59
C GLN A 33 0.92 -4.59 12.84
N HIS A 34 1.99 -3.81 12.74
CA HIS A 34 2.46 -2.96 13.85
C HIS A 34 1.57 -1.73 14.08
N THR A 35 0.93 -1.24 13.03
CA THR A 35 0.09 -0.02 13.12
C THR A 35 -1.33 -0.34 13.60
N LEU A 36 -1.89 -1.48 13.18
CA LEU A 36 -3.25 -1.89 13.49
C LEU A 36 -3.24 -3.07 14.48
N ILE A 37 -3.32 -2.74 15.76
CA ILE A 37 -3.43 -3.74 16.83
C ILE A 37 -4.88 -4.24 16.89
N LEU A 38 -5.07 -5.55 16.75
CA LEU A 38 -6.37 -6.22 16.68
C LEU A 38 -6.69 -6.97 18.00
N ASP A 39 -6.73 -6.24 19.12
CA ASP A 39 -7.13 -6.80 20.41
C ASP A 39 -8.64 -6.74 20.59
N THR A 40 -9.21 -7.73 21.30
CA THR A 40 -10.65 -7.78 21.59
C THR A 40 -11.12 -6.51 22.29
N ILE A 41 -12.07 -5.81 21.68
CA ILE A 41 -12.67 -4.58 22.20
C ILE A 41 -13.86 -4.96 23.09
N LYS A 42 -13.77 -4.57 24.36
CA LYS A 42 -14.82 -4.79 25.38
C LYS A 42 -15.28 -3.46 25.94
N ASP A 43 -16.58 -3.33 26.09
CA ASP A 43 -17.23 -2.26 26.85
C ASP A 43 -17.73 -2.83 28.18
N SER A 44 -17.68 -2.03 29.24
CA SER A 44 -18.09 -2.45 30.60
C SER A 44 -19.56 -2.76 30.72
N GLU A 45 -20.40 -2.10 29.92
CA GLU A 45 -21.86 -2.20 29.98
C GLU A 45 -22.43 -3.08 28.84
N LEU A 46 -21.78 -3.08 27.69
CA LEU A 46 -22.25 -3.77 26.47
C LEU A 46 -21.57 -5.11 26.21
N GLY A 47 -20.47 -5.42 26.93
CA GLY A 47 -19.68 -6.63 26.72
C GLY A 47 -18.77 -6.52 25.49
N ILE A 48 -18.60 -7.61 24.75
CA ILE A 48 -17.70 -7.65 23.58
C ILE A 48 -18.35 -6.91 22.41
N LEU A 49 -17.71 -5.81 21.98
CA LEU A 49 -18.08 -5.05 20.80
C LEU A 49 -17.52 -5.68 19.53
N LEU A 50 -16.24 -6.08 19.56
CA LEU A 50 -15.59 -6.74 18.44
C LEU A 50 -14.46 -7.64 18.96
N SER A 51 -14.48 -8.92 18.60
CA SER A 51 -13.45 -9.87 19.02
C SER A 51 -12.24 -9.83 18.09
N GLU A 52 -11.07 -10.18 18.60
CA GLU A 52 -9.84 -10.34 17.83
C GLU A 52 -10.05 -11.25 16.62
N ALA A 53 -10.71 -12.41 16.82
CA ALA A 53 -10.98 -13.36 15.76
C ALA A 53 -11.78 -12.74 14.60
N ASN A 54 -12.85 -11.99 14.93
CA ASN A 54 -13.68 -11.34 13.91
C ASN A 54 -12.94 -10.22 13.18
N MET A 55 -12.01 -9.54 13.84
CA MET A 55 -11.19 -8.51 13.21
C MET A 55 -10.16 -9.12 12.25
N LYS A 56 -9.48 -10.20 12.67
CA LYS A 56 -8.56 -10.95 11.82
C LYS A 56 -9.28 -11.53 10.61
N GLU A 57 -10.42 -12.17 10.81
CA GLU A 57 -11.26 -12.68 9.72
C GLU A 57 -11.68 -11.56 8.75
N THR A 58 -12.03 -10.38 9.28
CA THR A 58 -12.40 -9.22 8.45
C THR A 58 -11.22 -8.77 7.59
N ARG A 59 -10.02 -8.69 8.16
CA ARG A 59 -8.80 -8.36 7.42
C ARG A 59 -8.52 -9.39 6.34
N ASP A 60 -8.55 -10.67 6.68
CA ASP A 60 -8.16 -11.77 5.79
C ASP A 60 -9.15 -11.96 4.63
N ARG A 61 -10.42 -11.62 4.83
CA ARG A 61 -11.44 -11.59 3.75
C ARG A 61 -11.36 -10.34 2.85
N ASN A 62 -10.57 -9.35 3.22
CA ASN A 62 -10.48 -8.09 2.48
C ASN A 62 -9.02 -7.67 2.24
N PRO A 63 -8.18 -8.53 1.62
CA PRO A 63 -6.76 -8.25 1.45
C PRO A 63 -6.49 -7.02 0.57
N GLN A 64 -7.43 -6.67 -0.32
CA GLN A 64 -7.35 -5.52 -1.24
C GLN A 64 -7.52 -4.17 -0.54
N LEU A 65 -8.09 -4.13 0.67
CA LEU A 65 -8.31 -2.86 1.37
C LEU A 65 -6.98 -2.25 1.86
N SER A 66 -6.87 -0.93 1.73
CA SER A 66 -5.80 -0.19 2.40
C SER A 66 -6.00 -0.25 3.92
N LEU A 67 -4.92 0.08 4.66
CA LEU A 67 -5.01 0.17 6.13
C LEU A 67 -6.14 1.11 6.57
N LEU A 68 -6.26 2.30 5.95
CA LEU A 68 -7.30 3.27 6.31
C LEU A 68 -8.72 2.82 5.94
N GLN A 69 -8.87 2.07 4.84
CA GLN A 69 -10.17 1.48 4.48
C GLN A 69 -10.56 0.38 5.46
N LEU A 70 -9.61 -0.46 5.88
CA LEU A 70 -9.84 -1.50 6.88
C LEU A 70 -10.23 -0.90 8.24
N GLU A 71 -9.54 0.13 8.71
CA GLU A 71 -9.92 0.85 9.93
C GLU A 71 -11.34 1.40 9.87
N LYS A 72 -11.71 2.01 8.75
CA LYS A 72 -13.07 2.49 8.52
C LYS A 72 -14.10 1.37 8.59
N LEU A 73 -13.79 0.23 7.99
CA LEU A 73 -14.68 -0.96 8.03
C LEU A 73 -14.85 -1.48 9.45
N LEU A 74 -13.76 -1.62 10.21
CA LEU A 74 -13.80 -2.05 11.62
C LEU A 74 -14.58 -1.07 12.50
N ASN A 75 -14.36 0.24 12.34
CA ASN A 75 -15.12 1.26 13.05
C ASN A 75 -16.63 1.19 12.72
N THR A 76 -16.99 0.91 11.48
CA THR A 76 -18.39 0.71 11.08
C THR A 76 -19.00 -0.52 11.76
N ARG A 77 -18.25 -1.63 11.87
CA ARG A 77 -18.69 -2.83 12.58
C ARG A 77 -18.91 -2.59 14.08
N ILE A 78 -18.00 -1.85 14.74
CA ILE A 78 -18.19 -1.43 16.14
C ILE A 78 -19.48 -0.64 16.28
N ALA A 79 -19.69 0.38 15.45
CA ALA A 79 -20.90 1.21 15.49
C ALA A 79 -22.18 0.39 15.25
N SER A 80 -22.16 -0.55 14.32
CA SER A 80 -23.30 -1.46 14.07
C SER A 80 -23.57 -2.37 15.26
N ARG A 81 -22.53 -2.89 15.91
CA ARG A 81 -22.68 -3.72 17.12
C ARG A 81 -23.27 -2.94 18.29
N ILE A 82 -22.79 -1.70 18.51
CA ILE A 82 -23.35 -0.81 19.55
C ILE A 82 -24.83 -0.53 19.28
N LYS A 83 -25.20 -0.21 18.03
CA LYS A 83 -26.62 0.01 17.66
C LYS A 83 -27.48 -1.20 17.95
N PHE A 84 -26.98 -2.40 17.67
CA PHE A 84 -27.68 -3.65 17.97
C PHE A 84 -27.85 -3.88 19.48
N LEU A 85 -26.77 -3.73 20.26
CA LEU A 85 -26.80 -3.94 21.71
C LEU A 85 -27.62 -2.88 22.50
N CYS A 86 -27.78 -1.69 21.89
CA CYS A 86 -28.57 -0.59 22.45
C CYS A 86 -29.99 -0.49 21.86
N THR A 87 -30.54 -1.56 21.25
CA THR A 87 -31.87 -1.50 20.62
C THR A 87 -32.97 -1.16 21.60
N GLU A 88 -32.88 -1.67 22.83
CA GLU A 88 -33.86 -1.48 23.90
C GLU A 88 -33.46 -0.37 24.91
N LYS A 89 -32.36 0.32 24.68
CA LYS A 89 -31.83 1.38 25.55
C LYS A 89 -32.32 2.76 25.13
N GLU A 90 -32.24 3.73 26.06
CA GLU A 90 -32.56 5.13 25.76
C GLU A 90 -31.65 5.70 24.62
N GLU A 91 -32.23 6.53 23.76
CA GLU A 91 -31.52 7.13 22.63
C GLU A 91 -30.30 7.96 23.05
N ASN A 92 -30.34 8.58 24.26
CA ASN A 92 -29.22 9.33 24.83
C ASN A 92 -28.02 8.41 25.18
N GLU A 93 -28.28 7.24 25.74
CA GLU A 93 -27.25 6.25 26.07
C GLU A 93 -26.61 5.70 24.82
N LYS A 94 -27.39 5.37 23.81
CA LYS A 94 -26.92 4.93 22.49
C LYS A 94 -26.04 5.97 21.83
N LYS A 95 -26.43 7.26 21.84
CA LYS A 95 -25.60 8.37 21.30
C LYS A 95 -24.30 8.50 22.06
N ARG A 96 -24.31 8.40 23.39
CA ARG A 96 -23.12 8.45 24.23
C ARG A 96 -22.14 7.34 23.84
N LYS A 97 -22.60 6.08 23.75
CA LYS A 97 -21.75 4.94 23.38
C LYS A 97 -21.20 5.06 21.95
N LEU A 98 -22.00 5.49 20.98
CA LEU A 98 -21.53 5.73 19.62
C LEU A 98 -20.46 6.83 19.55
N GLN A 99 -20.57 7.87 20.40
CA GLN A 99 -19.58 8.93 20.47
C GLN A 99 -18.29 8.46 21.15
N GLU A 100 -18.37 7.64 22.20
CA GLU A 100 -17.25 7.07 22.94
C GLU A 100 -16.36 6.23 22.02
N TYR A 101 -16.96 5.36 21.19
CA TYR A 101 -16.25 4.48 20.26
C TYR A 101 -16.08 5.06 18.84
N ARG A 102 -16.40 6.35 18.65
CA ARG A 102 -16.24 7.01 17.36
C ARG A 102 -14.76 7.01 16.93
N ASN A 103 -14.49 6.43 15.78
CA ASN A 103 -13.12 6.31 15.23
C ASN A 103 -12.16 5.64 16.24
N TYR A 104 -12.56 4.55 16.84
CA TYR A 104 -11.72 3.77 17.75
C TYR A 104 -10.40 3.41 17.11
N PHE A 105 -10.44 2.85 15.90
CA PHE A 105 -9.26 2.72 15.05
C PHE A 105 -9.00 4.06 14.34
N HIS A 106 -7.83 4.60 14.56
CA HIS A 106 -7.49 5.93 14.07
C HIS A 106 -5.99 6.13 13.80
N SER A 107 -5.32 5.14 13.21
CA SER A 107 -3.91 5.25 12.80
C SER A 107 -3.69 6.46 11.88
N ALA A 108 -4.73 6.89 11.17
CA ALA A 108 -4.75 8.12 10.37
C ALA A 108 -4.49 9.41 11.17
N LYS A 109 -4.55 9.39 12.52
CA LYS A 109 -4.10 10.53 13.34
C LYS A 109 -2.56 10.70 13.28
N ASN A 110 -1.83 9.63 13.11
CA ASN A 110 -0.43 9.70 12.74
C ASN A 110 -0.39 10.12 11.28
N LYS A 111 -0.11 11.38 11.02
CA LYS A 111 -0.09 12.00 9.68
C LYS A 111 1.07 11.46 8.81
N TRP A 112 1.14 10.13 8.69
CA TRP A 112 2.10 9.49 7.81
C TRP A 112 1.83 9.88 6.36
N THR A 113 2.91 10.20 5.66
CA THR A 113 2.90 10.44 4.22
C THR A 113 3.64 9.32 3.52
N GLU A 114 3.37 9.12 2.23
CA GLU A 114 4.05 8.12 1.41
C GLU A 114 5.57 8.23 1.50
N PRO A 115 6.20 9.43 1.39
CA PRO A 115 7.65 9.56 1.53
C PRO A 115 8.18 9.20 2.91
N GLN A 116 7.40 9.41 3.97
CA GLN A 116 7.83 9.02 5.32
C GLN A 116 7.86 7.50 5.46
N ILE A 117 6.80 6.81 4.97
CA ILE A 117 6.74 5.35 4.98
C ILE A 117 7.83 4.77 4.07
N TYR A 118 8.05 5.38 2.89
CA TYR A 118 9.12 4.96 1.99
C TYR A 118 10.50 5.12 2.61
N ARG A 119 10.75 6.20 3.33
CA ARG A 119 12.00 6.37 4.09
C ARG A 119 12.20 5.26 5.13
N GLU A 120 11.17 4.89 5.88
CA GLU A 120 11.24 3.78 6.84
C GLU A 120 11.50 2.44 6.14
N PHE A 121 10.93 2.22 4.96
CA PHE A 121 11.24 1.06 4.14
C PHE A 121 12.72 0.99 3.73
N LEU A 122 13.30 2.10 3.23
CA LEU A 122 14.72 2.14 2.88
C LEU A 122 15.62 1.86 4.10
N LEU A 123 15.29 2.41 5.25
CA LEU A 123 15.99 2.13 6.50
C LEU A 123 15.85 0.65 6.92
N TRP A 124 14.68 0.05 6.70
CA TRP A 124 14.43 -1.36 6.95
C TRP A 124 15.25 -2.25 6.03
N LEU A 125 15.36 -1.92 4.72
CA LEU A 125 16.24 -2.63 3.78
C LEU A 125 17.70 -2.63 4.25
N MET A 126 18.21 -1.47 4.63
CA MET A 126 19.58 -1.32 5.13
C MET A 126 19.81 -2.13 6.40
N LYS A 127 18.90 -2.03 7.37
CA LYS A 127 18.99 -2.74 8.65
C LYS A 127 18.97 -4.25 8.49
N ASN A 128 18.19 -4.79 7.56
CA ASN A 128 18.00 -6.21 7.34
C ASN A 128 18.90 -6.78 6.23
N ASN A 129 19.83 -5.97 5.70
CA ASN A 129 20.72 -6.33 4.60
C ASN A 129 19.98 -7.00 3.43
N ARG A 130 18.80 -6.46 3.10
CA ARG A 130 17.97 -6.98 2.02
C ARG A 130 18.50 -6.49 0.67
N LEU A 131 18.25 -7.30 -0.39
CA LEU A 131 18.65 -7.01 -1.77
C LEU A 131 20.17 -6.88 -1.99
N ASN A 132 20.97 -7.47 -1.09
CA ASN A 132 22.45 -7.58 -1.18
C ASN A 132 23.17 -6.28 -1.58
N ASN A 133 22.59 -5.14 -1.22
CA ASN A 133 23.12 -3.85 -1.59
C ASN A 133 23.04 -2.89 -0.41
N ASN A 134 24.17 -2.29 -0.07
CA ASN A 134 24.30 -1.38 1.07
C ASN A 134 24.25 0.09 0.67
N ASP A 135 24.14 0.41 -0.63
CA ASP A 135 24.28 1.77 -1.15
C ASP A 135 22.93 2.50 -1.33
N TRP A 136 22.04 2.38 -0.32
CA TRP A 136 20.78 3.11 -0.29
C TRP A 136 20.89 4.56 0.22
N GLU A 137 22.10 5.01 0.57
CA GLU A 137 22.30 6.32 1.19
C GLU A 137 21.97 7.46 0.25
N GLU A 138 22.30 7.35 -1.03
CA GLU A 138 21.99 8.35 -2.04
C GLU A 138 20.47 8.47 -2.23
N THR A 139 19.77 7.34 -2.45
CA THR A 139 18.29 7.31 -2.54
C THR A 139 17.66 7.90 -1.29
N LEU A 140 18.14 7.52 -0.10
CA LEU A 140 17.64 8.05 1.17
C LEU A 140 17.84 9.58 1.28
N CYS A 141 18.96 10.10 0.79
CA CYS A 141 19.24 11.54 0.74
C CYS A 141 18.25 12.26 -0.21
N HIS A 142 17.98 11.70 -1.38
CA HIS A 142 17.00 12.23 -2.32
C HIS A 142 15.59 12.26 -1.72
N VAL A 143 15.14 11.16 -1.12
CA VAL A 143 13.83 11.04 -0.44
C VAL A 143 13.68 12.09 0.67
N LYS A 144 14.71 12.29 1.50
CA LYS A 144 14.70 13.33 2.54
C LYS A 144 14.51 14.75 1.98
N LYS A 145 14.99 15.01 0.77
CA LYS A 145 14.85 16.28 0.06
C LYS A 145 13.55 16.39 -0.74
N GLY A 146 12.71 15.35 -0.75
CA GLY A 146 11.48 15.29 -1.54
C GLY A 146 11.74 15.10 -3.04
N ARG A 147 12.83 14.43 -3.39
CA ARG A 147 13.27 14.10 -4.75
C ARG A 147 13.06 12.61 -4.98
N PHE A 148 12.49 12.25 -6.11
CA PHE A 148 12.12 10.87 -6.42
C PHE A 148 12.37 10.59 -7.89
N ASP A 149 12.99 9.47 -8.19
CA ASP A 149 13.04 8.94 -9.56
C ASP A 149 11.72 8.23 -9.93
N LEU A 150 11.69 7.63 -11.11
CA LEU A 150 10.53 6.91 -11.63
C LEU A 150 10.11 5.76 -10.68
N TYR A 151 11.06 4.94 -10.23
CA TYR A 151 10.82 3.77 -9.40
C TYR A 151 10.46 4.14 -7.96
N ASP A 152 11.06 5.20 -7.42
CA ASP A 152 10.64 5.78 -6.14
C ASP A 152 9.18 6.25 -6.22
N THR A 153 8.80 6.91 -7.32
CA THR A 153 7.43 7.38 -7.53
C THR A 153 6.45 6.20 -7.60
N ALA A 154 6.82 5.12 -8.27
CA ALA A 154 6.02 3.89 -8.30
C ALA A 154 5.88 3.29 -6.89
N ALA A 155 6.97 3.24 -6.11
CA ALA A 155 6.91 2.80 -4.72
C ALA A 155 5.95 3.66 -3.87
N LEU A 156 5.96 4.99 -4.03
CA LEU A 156 5.02 5.89 -3.36
C LEU A 156 3.56 5.59 -3.75
N CYS A 157 3.29 5.28 -5.02
CA CYS A 157 1.95 4.89 -5.48
C CYS A 157 1.49 3.58 -4.82
N LEU A 158 2.36 2.59 -4.70
CA LEU A 158 2.05 1.33 -4.02
C LEU A 158 1.79 1.53 -2.52
N ILE A 159 2.62 2.32 -1.84
CA ILE A 159 2.43 2.71 -0.44
C ILE A 159 1.07 3.40 -0.26
N TRP A 160 0.75 4.36 -1.13
CA TRP A 160 -0.56 5.02 -1.10
C TRP A 160 -1.69 4.01 -1.22
N LYS A 161 -1.63 3.12 -2.21
CA LYS A 161 -2.65 2.09 -2.43
C LYS A 161 -2.83 1.18 -1.22
N ARG A 162 -1.74 0.69 -0.64
CA ARG A 162 -1.76 -0.30 0.46
C ARG A 162 -2.11 0.31 1.82
N ILE A 163 -1.70 1.55 2.07
CA ILE A 163 -1.80 2.17 3.40
C ILE A 163 -2.80 3.33 3.42
N LEU A 164 -2.65 4.29 2.53
CA LEU A 164 -3.28 5.62 2.66
C LEU A 164 -4.53 5.83 1.80
N LYS A 165 -4.84 4.94 0.87
CA LYS A 165 -6.03 5.05 0.02
C LYS A 165 -7.30 5.08 0.88
N LYS A 166 -8.08 6.15 0.77
CA LYS A 166 -9.32 6.33 1.53
C LYS A 166 -10.58 6.03 0.71
N LYS A 167 -10.50 6.31 -0.59
CA LYS A 167 -11.60 6.16 -1.56
C LYS A 167 -11.02 5.55 -2.82
N ASP A 168 -11.87 4.98 -3.63
CA ASP A 168 -11.46 4.53 -4.94
C ASP A 168 -11.04 5.74 -5.77
N ALA A 169 -9.95 5.57 -6.54
CA ALA A 169 -9.49 6.60 -7.48
C ALA A 169 -10.41 6.63 -8.70
N ASP A 170 -10.28 7.68 -9.52
CA ASP A 170 -10.94 7.72 -10.81
C ASP A 170 -10.53 6.50 -11.63
N GLU A 171 -11.53 5.83 -12.21
CA GLU A 171 -11.31 4.60 -12.97
C GLU A 171 -10.93 4.96 -14.40
N PHE A 172 -9.78 4.43 -14.83
CA PHE A 172 -9.43 4.40 -16.24
C PHE A 172 -10.00 3.12 -16.85
N SER A 173 -10.67 3.22 -17.98
CA SER A 173 -11.17 2.05 -18.70
C SER A 173 -10.06 1.32 -19.45
N GLN A 174 -9.08 2.07 -19.97
CA GLN A 174 -7.97 1.52 -20.73
C GLN A 174 -6.71 2.37 -20.58
N ILE A 175 -5.56 1.70 -20.54
CA ILE A 175 -4.22 2.29 -20.63
C ILE A 175 -3.48 1.65 -21.79
N ILE A 176 -2.88 2.50 -22.61
CA ILE A 176 -2.03 2.07 -23.72
C ILE A 176 -0.60 2.48 -23.40
N ILE A 177 0.32 1.51 -23.42
CA ILE A 177 1.74 1.72 -23.17
C ILE A 177 2.47 1.35 -24.44
N ASP A 178 3.21 2.30 -24.99
CA ASP A 178 4.15 2.10 -26.10
C ASP A 178 5.59 2.09 -25.57
N GLU A 179 6.50 1.51 -26.32
CA GLU A 179 7.92 1.33 -25.94
C GLU A 179 8.08 0.68 -24.54
N ALA A 180 7.30 -0.36 -24.32
CA ALA A 180 7.20 -1.00 -23.01
C ALA A 180 8.54 -1.52 -22.47
N GLN A 181 9.50 -1.82 -23.33
CA GLN A 181 10.84 -2.28 -22.96
C GLN A 181 11.64 -1.23 -22.17
N ASP A 182 11.27 0.05 -22.25
CA ASP A 182 11.97 1.13 -21.54
C ASP A 182 11.70 1.14 -20.03
N PHE A 183 10.68 0.39 -19.57
CA PHE A 183 10.28 0.33 -18.16
C PHE A 183 10.61 -1.01 -17.53
N GLY A 184 11.07 -0.97 -16.28
CA GLY A 184 11.28 -2.17 -15.49
C GLY A 184 9.95 -2.80 -15.02
N VAL A 185 10.01 -4.09 -14.73
CA VAL A 185 8.84 -4.91 -14.34
C VAL A 185 8.07 -4.36 -13.13
N MET A 186 8.76 -3.68 -12.22
CA MET A 186 8.14 -2.99 -11.09
C MET A 186 7.03 -2.04 -11.51
N ILE A 187 7.21 -1.27 -12.59
CA ILE A 187 6.22 -0.29 -13.04
C ILE A 187 4.90 -0.97 -13.38
N TYR A 188 4.96 -2.08 -14.12
CA TYR A 188 3.78 -2.86 -14.51
C TYR A 188 3.08 -3.49 -13.32
N TYR A 189 3.86 -4.02 -12.37
CA TYR A 189 3.30 -4.53 -11.12
C TYR A 189 2.51 -3.45 -10.40
N VAL A 190 3.12 -2.29 -10.17
CA VAL A 190 2.47 -1.18 -9.45
C VAL A 190 1.24 -0.68 -10.19
N MET A 191 1.32 -0.53 -11.52
CA MET A 191 0.16 -0.12 -12.33
C MET A 191 -1.00 -1.11 -12.18
N LYS A 192 -0.74 -2.43 -12.26
CA LYS A 192 -1.75 -3.46 -12.03
C LYS A 192 -2.38 -3.36 -10.64
N GLN A 193 -1.57 -3.13 -9.61
CA GLN A 193 -2.05 -3.03 -8.23
C GLN A 193 -2.86 -1.74 -7.95
N VAL A 194 -2.49 -0.63 -8.58
CA VAL A 194 -3.12 0.68 -8.35
C VAL A 194 -4.38 0.86 -9.18
N LEU A 195 -4.42 0.29 -10.40
CA LEU A 195 -5.47 0.47 -11.41
C LEU A 195 -6.28 -0.84 -11.55
N ASP A 196 -7.09 -1.15 -10.55
CA ASP A 196 -7.76 -2.46 -10.35
C ASP A 196 -8.68 -2.91 -11.52
N THR A 197 -9.25 -1.98 -12.28
CA THR A 197 -10.33 -2.27 -13.28
C THR A 197 -9.95 -1.89 -14.71
N CYS A 198 -8.67 -1.62 -14.96
CA CYS A 198 -8.19 -1.09 -16.22
C CYS A 198 -7.73 -2.19 -17.18
N TYR A 199 -8.08 -2.06 -18.47
CA TYR A 199 -7.49 -2.87 -19.54
C TYR A 199 -6.14 -2.27 -19.96
N PHE A 200 -5.14 -3.13 -20.11
CA PHE A 200 -3.82 -2.73 -20.58
C PHE A 200 -3.59 -3.19 -22.02
N THR A 201 -3.17 -2.26 -22.87
CA THR A 201 -2.58 -2.55 -24.17
C THR A 201 -1.09 -2.19 -24.09
N ILE A 202 -0.23 -3.19 -24.17
CA ILE A 202 1.22 -3.02 -23.98
C ILE A 202 1.93 -3.41 -25.27
N MET A 203 2.68 -2.46 -25.83
CA MET A 203 3.42 -2.60 -27.08
C MET A 203 4.89 -2.27 -26.84
N GLY A 204 5.78 -2.93 -27.54
CA GLY A 204 7.21 -2.68 -27.48
C GLY A 204 8.02 -3.78 -28.15
N ASP A 205 9.31 -3.59 -28.26
CA ASP A 205 10.27 -4.54 -28.81
C ASP A 205 11.46 -4.67 -27.87
N VAL A 206 11.52 -5.78 -27.12
CA VAL A 206 12.62 -6.04 -26.16
C VAL A 206 14.00 -6.10 -26.82
N SER A 207 14.07 -6.36 -28.14
CA SER A 207 15.33 -6.35 -28.87
C SER A 207 15.87 -4.93 -29.09
N GLN A 208 15.02 -3.91 -28.96
CA GLN A 208 15.39 -2.49 -29.07
C GLN A 208 15.66 -1.85 -27.70
N ASN A 209 15.62 -2.62 -26.62
CA ASN A 209 15.89 -2.09 -25.30
C ASN A 209 17.33 -1.56 -25.19
N ILE A 210 17.48 -0.26 -24.98
CA ILE A 210 18.76 0.41 -24.70
C ILE A 210 19.04 0.57 -23.21
N ARG A 211 18.05 0.25 -22.34
CA ARG A 211 18.10 0.35 -20.88
C ARG A 211 18.27 -1.02 -20.26
N TYR A 212 19.32 -1.76 -20.61
CA TYR A 212 19.51 -3.17 -20.21
C TYR A 212 19.39 -3.43 -18.70
N GLU A 213 19.77 -2.48 -17.87
CA GLU A 213 19.79 -2.63 -16.41
C GLU A 213 18.43 -2.33 -15.76
N THR A 214 17.69 -1.36 -16.29
CA THR A 214 16.43 -0.85 -15.68
C THR A 214 15.20 -1.20 -16.49
N GLY A 215 15.33 -1.41 -17.80
CA GLY A 215 14.23 -1.76 -18.68
C GLY A 215 13.89 -3.26 -18.65
N MET A 216 12.89 -3.62 -19.44
CA MET A 216 12.43 -4.99 -19.59
C MET A 216 13.21 -5.70 -20.70
N ASN A 217 13.87 -6.82 -20.39
CA ASN A 217 14.67 -7.60 -21.34
C ASN A 217 13.93 -8.84 -21.84
N ASP A 218 12.83 -9.24 -21.20
CA ASP A 218 12.03 -10.40 -21.57
C ASP A 218 10.55 -10.17 -21.27
N TRP A 219 9.68 -10.51 -22.21
CA TRP A 219 8.23 -10.50 -22.05
C TRP A 219 7.73 -11.50 -21.00
N GLU A 220 8.49 -12.57 -20.72
CA GLU A 220 8.09 -13.56 -19.72
C GLU A 220 8.03 -12.94 -18.31
N ASP A 221 8.88 -11.97 -17.98
CA ASP A 221 8.83 -11.28 -16.70
C ASP A 221 7.56 -10.42 -16.57
N LEU A 222 7.14 -9.78 -17.67
CA LEU A 222 5.88 -9.05 -17.70
C LEU A 222 4.68 -9.99 -17.55
N LYS A 223 4.70 -11.14 -18.24
CA LYS A 223 3.64 -12.15 -18.16
C LYS A 223 3.47 -12.67 -16.73
N LYS A 224 4.56 -12.93 -16.01
CA LYS A 224 4.52 -13.32 -14.59
C LYS A 224 3.78 -12.30 -13.73
N VAL A 225 3.94 -11.01 -14.02
CA VAL A 225 3.32 -9.92 -13.27
C VAL A 225 1.85 -9.74 -13.63
N LEU A 226 1.53 -9.72 -14.93
CA LEU A 226 0.19 -9.35 -15.38
C LEU A 226 -0.80 -10.53 -15.41
N PHE A 227 -0.31 -11.74 -15.65
CA PHE A 227 -1.15 -12.92 -15.89
C PHE A 227 -0.98 -14.02 -14.84
N GLN A 228 -0.26 -13.78 -13.73
CA GLN A 228 -0.36 -14.72 -12.61
C GLN A 228 -1.82 -14.79 -12.16
N LYS A 229 -2.42 -15.97 -12.32
CA LYS A 229 -3.70 -16.28 -11.69
C LYS A 229 -3.47 -16.30 -10.20
N GLU A 230 -4.28 -15.53 -9.49
CA GLU A 230 -4.42 -15.62 -8.03
C GLU A 230 -4.83 -17.02 -7.60
#